data_ffe5d5d7b4c8723a26b99dfdb04e10ba
#
_entry.id   ffe5d5d7b4c8723a26b99dfdb04e10ba
#
_cell.length_a   1.000
_cell.length_b   1.000
_cell.length_c   1.000
_cell.angle_alpha   90.00
_cell.angle_beta   90.00
_cell.angle_gamma   90.00
#
_symmetry.space_group_name_H-M   'P 1'
#
loop_
_entity.id
_entity.type
_entity.pdbx_description
1 polymer ?
#
loop_
_entity_poly.entity_id
_entity_poly.type
_entity_poly.pdbx_seq_one_letter_code
_entity_poly.pdbx_strand_id
1 'polypeptide(L)'
;DTDRSRGLGDVYKRQTYLDENGQPKVLEMGCYGIGVTRLAGAAIEQSHDERGIIWPDSIAPFEVVICPMNYSKSEAVREAADRLYEELKAQGVDVILDDRDMRPGVMFADWELIGVPHRVVIGDRGLKNGEVEYANRRNLAEKVMVKTEEAVEFVTKQIKR
;
A
#
# COMPACT_ATOMS: atom_id res chain seq x y z
N ASP A 1 9.49 33.08 -0.75
CA ASP A 1 9.01 31.80 -0.14
C ASP A 1 10.05 31.12 0.76
N THR A 2 11.29 31.55 0.69
CA THR A 2 12.37 31.06 1.58
C THR A 2 12.24 31.56 3.01
N ASP A 3 11.55 32.65 3.24
CA ASP A 3 11.36 33.20 4.60
C ASP A 3 10.35 32.40 5.45
N ARG A 4 9.54 31.54 4.86
CA ARG A 4 8.57 30.71 5.61
C ARG A 4 9.17 29.51 6.29
N SER A 5 10.38 29.09 5.92
CA SER A 5 11.09 27.97 6.55
C SER A 5 11.91 28.40 7.77
N ARG A 6 12.09 29.70 7.98
CA ARG A 6 12.71 30.24 9.20
C ARG A 6 11.70 30.14 10.32
N GLY A 7 12.03 29.38 11.35
CA GLY A 7 11.12 29.11 12.45
C GLY A 7 10.68 30.40 13.15
N LEU A 8 9.46 30.39 13.67
CA LEU A 8 8.88 31.48 14.48
C LEU A 8 9.79 31.95 15.62
N GLY A 9 10.75 31.13 16.05
CA GLY A 9 11.76 31.46 17.05
C GLY A 9 12.65 32.63 16.65
N ASP A 10 13.05 32.72 15.40
CA ASP A 10 13.90 33.79 14.85
C ASP A 10 13.18 35.13 14.88
N VAL A 11 11.93 35.15 14.44
CA VAL A 11 11.11 36.35 14.37
C VAL A 11 10.66 36.77 15.76
N TYR A 12 10.44 35.82 16.65
CA TYR A 12 9.81 36.05 17.96
C TYR A 12 10.81 36.43 19.06
N LYS A 13 11.97 35.81 19.09
CA LYS A 13 12.95 36.00 20.19
C LYS A 13 14.13 36.86 19.83
N ARG A 14 14.48 37.03 18.55
CA ARG A 14 15.64 37.81 18.07
C ARG A 14 16.88 37.59 18.91
N GLN A 15 17.14 36.32 19.28
CA GLN A 15 18.34 35.98 20.06
C GLN A 15 19.58 36.27 19.26
N THR A 16 20.58 36.83 19.94
CA THR A 16 21.88 37.15 19.30
C THR A 16 22.99 36.35 19.96
N TYR A 17 24.01 36.07 19.19
CA TYR A 17 25.29 35.58 19.68
C TYR A 17 26.41 36.58 19.29
N LEU A 18 27.55 36.52 19.99
CA LEU A 18 28.72 37.30 19.61
C LEU A 18 29.55 36.47 18.60
N ASP A 19 29.83 37.06 17.45
CA ASP A 19 30.72 36.45 16.47
C ASP A 19 32.19 36.51 16.90
N GLU A 20 33.11 35.98 16.11
CA GLU A 20 34.56 35.96 16.36
C GLU A 20 35.16 37.36 16.56
N ASN A 21 34.51 38.41 16.07
CA ASN A 21 34.90 39.80 16.22
C ASN A 21 34.19 40.52 17.36
N GLY A 22 33.42 39.77 18.20
CA GLY A 22 32.64 40.32 19.29
C GLY A 22 31.39 41.10 18.87
N GLN A 23 30.96 40.99 17.61
CA GLN A 23 29.78 41.69 17.10
C GLN A 23 28.52 40.85 17.32
N PRO A 24 27.41 41.46 17.80
CA PRO A 24 26.16 40.76 17.98
C PRO A 24 25.53 40.42 16.62
N LYS A 25 25.31 39.13 16.36
CA LYS A 25 24.62 38.61 15.19
C LYS A 25 23.35 37.89 15.62
N VAL A 26 22.28 38.07 14.86
CA VAL A 26 21.02 37.33 15.06
C VAL A 26 21.23 35.87 14.78
N LEU A 27 20.78 35.02 15.71
CA LEU A 27 20.81 33.58 15.55
C LEU A 27 19.75 33.17 14.51
N GLU A 28 20.19 32.59 13.41
CA GLU A 28 19.30 31.99 12.43
C GLU A 28 19.11 30.49 12.76
N MET A 29 17.85 30.07 12.92
CA MET A 29 17.50 28.71 13.24
C MET A 29 16.43 28.21 12.27
N GLY A 30 16.67 27.07 11.66
CA GLY A 30 15.67 26.34 10.89
C GLY A 30 15.11 25.17 11.69
N CYS A 31 13.79 25.03 11.76
CA CYS A 31 13.13 23.88 12.33
C CYS A 31 12.43 23.09 11.22
N TYR A 32 12.79 21.83 11.09
CA TYR A 32 12.21 20.94 10.09
C TYR A 32 11.52 19.78 10.79
N GLY A 33 10.30 19.50 10.38
CA GLY A 33 9.53 18.42 10.95
C GLY A 33 8.63 17.75 9.92
N ILE A 34 8.48 16.43 10.03
CA ILE A 34 7.59 15.64 9.19
C ILE A 34 6.53 15.00 10.09
N GLY A 35 5.26 15.30 9.82
CA GLY A 35 4.13 14.63 10.47
C GLY A 35 3.84 13.30 9.77
N VAL A 36 4.37 12.19 10.30
CA VAL A 36 4.26 10.86 9.67
C VAL A 36 2.81 10.47 9.41
N THR A 37 1.94 10.64 10.40
CA THR A 37 0.50 10.34 10.25
C THR A 37 -0.19 11.26 9.24
N ARG A 38 0.25 12.51 9.13
CA ARG A 38 -0.26 13.46 8.13
C ARG A 38 0.12 13.07 6.70
N LEU A 39 1.27 12.42 6.51
CA LEU A 39 1.67 11.92 5.20
C LEU A 39 0.70 10.88 4.64
N ALA A 40 0.19 9.98 5.49
CA ALA A 40 -0.83 9.02 5.07
C ALA A 40 -2.10 9.72 4.57
N GLY A 41 -2.61 10.71 5.31
CA GLY A 41 -3.74 11.52 4.89
C GLY A 41 -3.50 12.29 3.59
N ALA A 42 -2.31 12.89 3.42
CA ALA A 42 -1.94 13.59 2.21
C ALA A 42 -1.83 12.65 0.99
N ALA A 43 -1.31 11.44 1.18
CA ALA A 43 -1.24 10.43 0.13
C ALA A 43 -2.63 9.97 -0.33
N ILE A 44 -3.56 9.77 0.61
CA ILE A 44 -4.95 9.42 0.31
C ILE A 44 -5.62 10.54 -0.49
N GLU A 45 -5.46 11.79 -0.04
CA GLU A 45 -6.05 12.96 -0.70
C GLU A 45 -5.56 13.13 -2.15
N GLN A 46 -4.31 12.77 -2.42
CA GLN A 46 -3.72 12.88 -3.76
C GLN A 46 -3.95 11.63 -4.64
N SER A 47 -4.25 10.49 -4.04
CA SER A 47 -4.27 9.20 -4.70
C SER A 47 -5.53 8.41 -4.35
N HIS A 48 -6.65 8.79 -4.92
CA HIS A 48 -7.94 8.11 -4.78
C HIS A 48 -8.77 8.23 -6.06
N ASP A 49 -9.80 7.41 -6.17
CA ASP A 49 -10.85 7.50 -7.16
C ASP A 49 -12.24 7.36 -6.49
N GLU A 50 -13.31 7.27 -7.27
CA GLU A 50 -14.68 7.10 -6.78
C GLU A 50 -14.90 5.79 -6.00
N ARG A 51 -14.01 4.81 -6.14
CA ARG A 51 -14.09 3.50 -5.48
C ARG A 51 -13.33 3.45 -4.18
N GLY A 52 -12.37 4.34 -3.97
CA GLY A 52 -11.58 4.41 -2.75
C GLY A 52 -10.12 4.79 -2.97
N ILE A 53 -9.28 4.36 -2.05
CA ILE A 53 -7.86 4.73 -2.00
C ILE A 53 -7.08 4.02 -3.11
N ILE A 54 -6.05 4.70 -3.63
CA ILE A 54 -5.04 4.12 -4.53
C ILE A 54 -3.67 4.35 -3.89
N TRP A 55 -3.26 3.47 -3.00
CA TRP A 55 -1.99 3.64 -2.30
C TRP A 55 -0.79 3.64 -3.25
N PRO A 56 0.20 4.53 -3.03
CA PRO A 56 1.55 4.29 -3.51
C PRO A 56 2.11 3.01 -2.88
N ASP A 57 2.75 2.17 -3.68
CA ASP A 57 3.19 0.83 -3.25
C ASP A 57 4.08 0.87 -1.99
N SER A 58 4.92 1.93 -1.86
CA SER A 58 5.85 2.10 -0.73
C SER A 58 5.21 2.39 0.63
N ILE A 59 3.94 2.77 0.68
CA ILE A 59 3.21 3.13 1.92
C ILE A 59 1.85 2.43 2.03
N ALA A 60 1.58 1.48 1.16
CA ALA A 60 0.37 0.66 1.23
C ALA A 60 0.37 -0.15 2.54
N PRO A 61 -0.80 -0.30 3.20
CA PRO A 61 -0.91 -1.07 4.44
C PRO A 61 -0.61 -2.56 4.23
N PHE A 62 -0.88 -3.07 3.04
CA PHE A 62 -0.52 -4.39 2.53
C PHE A 62 -0.19 -4.25 1.04
N GLU A 63 0.76 -5.04 0.56
CA GLU A 63 1.12 -5.05 -0.86
C GLU A 63 0.13 -5.89 -1.67
N VAL A 64 -0.30 -7.02 -1.12
CA VAL A 64 -1.16 -8.00 -1.81
C VAL A 64 -2.34 -8.39 -0.94
N VAL A 65 -3.51 -8.51 -1.56
CA VAL A 65 -4.67 -9.20 -0.97
C VAL A 65 -5.02 -10.45 -1.78
N ILE A 66 -5.20 -11.56 -1.09
CA ILE A 66 -5.71 -12.81 -1.66
C ILE A 66 -7.21 -12.90 -1.34
N CYS A 67 -8.03 -13.01 -2.38
CA CYS A 67 -9.49 -13.10 -2.29
C CYS A 67 -9.95 -14.50 -2.74
N PRO A 68 -10.01 -15.48 -1.87
CA PRO A 68 -10.52 -16.80 -2.20
C PRO A 68 -12.06 -16.81 -2.26
N MET A 69 -12.61 -17.37 -3.33
CA MET A 69 -14.03 -17.51 -3.50
C MET A 69 -14.52 -18.80 -2.84
N ASN A 70 -15.45 -18.69 -1.88
CA ASN A 70 -15.96 -19.83 -1.10
C ASN A 70 -14.90 -20.53 -0.24
N TYR A 71 -14.06 -19.76 0.44
CA TYR A 71 -12.96 -20.28 1.27
C TYR A 71 -13.38 -21.39 2.23
N SER A 72 -14.52 -21.26 2.93
CA SER A 72 -15.02 -22.26 3.87
C SER A 72 -15.63 -23.50 3.20
N LYS A 73 -16.03 -23.40 1.92
CA LYS A 73 -16.80 -24.45 1.23
C LYS A 73 -15.97 -25.26 0.23
N SER A 74 -14.90 -24.68 -0.29
CA SER A 74 -14.03 -25.34 -1.26
C SER A 74 -12.66 -25.58 -0.65
N GLU A 75 -12.36 -26.83 -0.37
CA GLU A 75 -11.05 -27.25 0.16
C GLU A 75 -9.92 -26.91 -0.82
N ALA A 76 -10.14 -27.15 -2.12
CA ALA A 76 -9.15 -26.83 -3.13
C ALA A 76 -8.81 -25.34 -3.19
N VAL A 77 -9.83 -24.45 -3.04
CA VAL A 77 -9.62 -22.99 -3.00
C VAL A 77 -8.85 -22.60 -1.74
N ARG A 78 -9.22 -23.19 -0.60
CA ARG A 78 -8.55 -22.91 0.68
C ARG A 78 -7.08 -23.33 0.63
N GLU A 79 -6.78 -24.55 0.22
CA GLU A 79 -5.40 -25.05 0.11
C GLU A 79 -4.55 -24.21 -0.85
N ALA A 80 -5.11 -23.81 -1.99
CA ALA A 80 -4.42 -22.96 -2.94
C ALA A 80 -4.17 -21.56 -2.39
N ALA A 81 -5.14 -20.98 -1.65
CA ALA A 81 -5.02 -19.67 -1.04
C ALA A 81 -4.00 -19.67 0.11
N ASP A 82 -4.06 -20.65 0.99
CA ASP A 82 -3.13 -20.79 2.11
C ASP A 82 -1.70 -21.00 1.61
N ARG A 83 -1.50 -21.85 0.59
CA ARG A 83 -0.20 -22.06 -0.03
C ARG A 83 0.33 -20.76 -0.63
N LEU A 84 -0.46 -20.05 -1.43
CA LEU A 84 -0.05 -18.78 -2.05
C LEU A 84 0.30 -17.74 -0.98
N TYR A 85 -0.48 -17.68 0.10
CA TYR A 85 -0.22 -16.79 1.23
C TYR A 85 1.14 -17.07 1.88
N GLU A 86 1.41 -18.32 2.22
CA GLU A 86 2.68 -18.71 2.86
C GLU A 86 3.89 -18.51 1.92
N GLU A 87 3.74 -18.80 0.63
CA GLU A 87 4.80 -18.60 -0.36
C GLU A 87 5.12 -17.11 -0.57
N LEU A 88 4.12 -16.23 -0.68
CA LEU A 88 4.33 -14.78 -0.78
C LEU A 88 4.96 -14.21 0.50
N LYS A 89 4.48 -14.64 1.66
CA LYS A 89 5.03 -14.25 2.96
C LYS A 89 6.48 -14.68 3.12
N ALA A 90 6.85 -15.88 2.65
CA ALA A 90 8.23 -16.36 2.65
C ALA A 90 9.15 -15.52 1.75
N GLN A 91 8.60 -14.85 0.72
CA GLN A 91 9.32 -13.91 -0.14
C GLN A 91 9.43 -12.50 0.48
N GLY A 92 8.87 -12.29 1.68
CA GLY A 92 8.88 -11.00 2.37
C GLY A 92 7.85 -10.00 1.85
N VAL A 93 6.79 -10.48 1.19
CA VAL A 93 5.66 -9.67 0.72
C VAL A 93 4.68 -9.48 1.86
N ASP A 94 4.22 -8.22 2.07
CA ASP A 94 3.14 -7.90 2.99
C ASP A 94 1.80 -8.31 2.38
N VAL A 95 1.37 -9.53 2.68
CA VAL A 95 0.18 -10.16 2.13
C VAL A 95 -0.92 -10.34 3.17
N ILE A 96 -2.17 -10.12 2.78
CA ILE A 96 -3.35 -10.42 3.58
C ILE A 96 -4.26 -11.41 2.87
N LEU A 97 -4.80 -12.38 3.61
CA LEU A 97 -5.78 -13.33 3.12
C LEU A 97 -7.17 -12.94 3.63
N ASP A 98 -8.13 -12.76 2.73
CA ASP A 98 -9.52 -12.52 3.11
C ASP A 98 -10.26 -13.86 3.32
N ASP A 99 -10.24 -14.34 4.55
CA ASP A 99 -10.90 -15.59 4.97
C ASP A 99 -12.39 -15.43 5.27
N ARG A 100 -12.93 -14.21 5.09
CA ARG A 100 -14.36 -13.94 5.26
C ARG A 100 -15.16 -14.58 4.13
N ASP A 101 -16.19 -15.35 4.45
CA ASP A 101 -17.12 -15.93 3.45
C ASP A 101 -18.10 -14.87 2.92
N MET A 102 -17.59 -13.81 2.31
CA MET A 102 -18.39 -12.73 1.77
C MET A 102 -18.73 -12.95 0.30
N ARG A 103 -19.78 -12.26 -0.16
CA ARG A 103 -20.10 -12.23 -1.60
C ARG A 103 -18.97 -11.51 -2.34
N PRO A 104 -18.55 -12.01 -3.52
CA PRO A 104 -17.43 -11.43 -4.27
C PRO A 104 -17.51 -9.91 -4.48
N GLY A 105 -18.70 -9.41 -4.82
CA GLY A 105 -18.90 -7.97 -5.04
C GLY A 105 -18.63 -7.11 -3.80
N VAL A 106 -19.01 -7.60 -2.61
CA VAL A 106 -18.75 -6.90 -1.33
C VAL A 106 -17.26 -6.97 -0.99
N MET A 107 -16.68 -8.17 -1.08
CA MET A 107 -15.25 -8.39 -0.83
C MET A 107 -14.38 -7.46 -1.71
N PHE A 108 -14.69 -7.39 -3.01
CA PHE A 108 -13.95 -6.52 -3.94
C PHE A 108 -14.14 -5.04 -3.63
N ALA A 109 -15.36 -4.61 -3.29
CA ALA A 109 -15.63 -3.23 -2.92
C ALA A 109 -14.87 -2.81 -1.65
N ASP A 110 -14.80 -3.68 -0.65
CA ASP A 110 -14.03 -3.43 0.58
C ASP A 110 -12.54 -3.22 0.26
N TRP A 111 -11.95 -4.12 -0.55
CA TRP A 111 -10.53 -4.03 -0.89
C TRP A 111 -10.20 -2.90 -1.87
N GLU A 112 -11.15 -2.52 -2.73
CA GLU A 112 -11.04 -1.34 -3.58
C GLU A 112 -11.09 -0.05 -2.74
N LEU A 113 -11.95 -0.02 -1.70
CA LEU A 113 -12.04 1.09 -0.77
C LEU A 113 -10.75 1.23 0.06
N ILE A 114 -10.24 0.12 0.61
CA ILE A 114 -8.97 0.09 1.36
C ILE A 114 -7.79 0.45 0.45
N GLY A 115 -7.83 0.05 -0.82
CA GLY A 115 -6.87 0.44 -1.83
C GLY A 115 -5.59 -0.39 -1.89
N VAL A 116 -5.64 -1.68 -1.52
CA VAL A 116 -4.48 -2.58 -1.64
C VAL A 116 -4.05 -2.68 -3.10
N PRO A 117 -2.75 -2.46 -3.42
CA PRO A 117 -2.28 -2.34 -4.80
C PRO A 117 -2.50 -3.58 -5.67
N HIS A 118 -2.25 -4.77 -5.13
CA HIS A 118 -2.32 -6.01 -5.87
C HIS A 118 -3.38 -6.95 -5.30
N ARG A 119 -4.26 -7.44 -6.14
CA ARG A 119 -5.31 -8.40 -5.77
C ARG A 119 -5.16 -9.68 -6.56
N VAL A 120 -5.17 -10.82 -5.84
CA VAL A 120 -5.22 -12.16 -6.43
C VAL A 120 -6.54 -12.80 -6.05
N VAL A 121 -7.31 -13.23 -7.03
CA VAL A 121 -8.59 -13.91 -6.84
C VAL A 121 -8.43 -15.38 -7.16
N ILE A 122 -8.84 -16.24 -6.24
CA ILE A 122 -8.77 -17.69 -6.38
C ILE A 122 -10.20 -18.24 -6.34
N GLY A 123 -10.60 -18.92 -7.40
CA GLY A 123 -11.92 -19.53 -7.50
C GLY A 123 -11.87 -20.91 -8.15
N ASP A 124 -12.88 -21.73 -7.88
CA ASP A 124 -12.97 -23.12 -8.37
C ASP A 124 -12.81 -23.25 -9.89
N ARG A 125 -13.35 -22.27 -10.65
CA ARG A 125 -13.24 -22.30 -12.11
C ARG A 125 -11.82 -22.06 -12.61
N GLY A 126 -11.12 -21.10 -11.99
CA GLY A 126 -9.72 -20.82 -12.30
C GLY A 126 -8.83 -22.00 -11.94
N LEU A 127 -9.00 -22.56 -10.74
CA LEU A 127 -8.21 -23.71 -10.29
C LEU A 127 -8.37 -24.96 -11.16
N LYS A 128 -9.58 -25.20 -11.72
CA LYS A 128 -9.77 -26.30 -12.69
C LYS A 128 -8.92 -26.13 -13.96
N ASN A 129 -8.60 -24.88 -14.30
CA ASN A 129 -7.72 -24.56 -15.42
C ASN A 129 -6.27 -24.35 -14.99
N GLY A 130 -5.97 -24.47 -13.69
CA GLY A 130 -4.64 -24.19 -13.12
C GLY A 130 -4.30 -22.70 -13.11
N GLU A 131 -5.30 -21.80 -13.02
CA GLU A 131 -5.11 -20.36 -13.14
C GLU A 131 -5.73 -19.63 -11.94
N VAL A 132 -5.15 -18.46 -11.63
CA VAL A 132 -5.67 -17.45 -10.70
C VAL A 132 -5.83 -16.11 -11.41
N GLU A 133 -6.77 -15.29 -10.98
CA GLU A 133 -6.98 -13.96 -11.55
C GLU A 133 -6.15 -12.93 -10.76
N TYR A 134 -5.34 -12.15 -11.46
CA TYR A 134 -4.62 -11.02 -10.89
C TYR A 134 -5.23 -9.71 -11.40
N ALA A 135 -5.32 -8.71 -10.53
CA ALA A 135 -5.72 -7.35 -10.87
C ALA A 135 -4.90 -6.32 -10.06
N ASN A 136 -4.57 -5.20 -10.71
CA ASN A 136 -3.94 -4.07 -10.06
C ASN A 136 -5.00 -3.01 -9.70
N ARG A 137 -4.91 -2.41 -8.50
CA ARG A 137 -5.85 -1.38 -8.04
C ARG A 137 -5.89 -0.15 -8.94
N ARG A 138 -4.78 0.19 -9.57
CA ARG A 138 -4.69 1.33 -10.49
C ARG A 138 -5.37 1.08 -11.84
N ASN A 139 -5.50 -0.20 -12.22
CA ASN A 139 -6.13 -0.59 -13.48
C ASN A 139 -6.99 -1.85 -13.30
N LEU A 140 -8.14 -1.69 -12.66
CA LEU A 140 -9.08 -2.79 -12.39
C LEU A 140 -9.75 -3.38 -13.64
N ALA A 141 -9.67 -2.67 -14.76
CA ALA A 141 -10.21 -3.17 -16.02
C ALA A 141 -9.32 -4.25 -16.65
N GLU A 142 -8.03 -4.22 -16.34
CA GLU A 142 -7.06 -5.19 -16.84
C GLU A 142 -6.91 -6.33 -15.84
N LYS A 143 -7.55 -7.45 -16.17
CA LYS A 143 -7.46 -8.68 -15.42
C LYS A 143 -6.55 -9.66 -16.15
N VAL A 144 -5.57 -10.20 -15.44
CA VAL A 144 -4.60 -11.13 -16.01
C VAL A 144 -4.84 -12.50 -15.38
N MET A 145 -5.03 -13.52 -16.23
CA MET A 145 -5.04 -14.92 -15.77
C MET A 145 -3.60 -15.42 -15.70
N VAL A 146 -3.20 -15.86 -14.53
CA VAL A 146 -1.84 -16.33 -14.25
C VAL A 146 -1.90 -17.77 -13.80
N LYS A 147 -0.98 -18.60 -14.29
CA LYS A 147 -0.90 -20.00 -13.82
C LYS A 147 -0.60 -20.03 -12.33
N THR A 148 -1.27 -20.91 -11.62
CA THR A 148 -1.12 -21.05 -10.16
C THR A 148 0.34 -21.27 -9.74
N GLU A 149 1.11 -22.02 -10.54
CA GLU A 149 2.53 -22.28 -10.28
C GLU A 149 3.43 -21.05 -10.48
N GLU A 150 3.04 -20.13 -11.35
CA GLU A 150 3.78 -18.92 -11.68
C GLU A 150 3.29 -17.70 -10.88
N ALA A 151 2.20 -17.83 -10.13
CA ALA A 151 1.53 -16.72 -9.46
C ALA A 151 2.42 -15.96 -8.48
N VAL A 152 3.21 -16.66 -7.68
CA VAL A 152 4.16 -16.06 -6.72
C VAL A 152 5.20 -15.22 -7.43
N GLU A 153 5.84 -15.79 -8.46
CA GLU A 153 6.87 -15.08 -9.23
C GLU A 153 6.29 -13.88 -9.97
N PHE A 154 5.12 -14.05 -10.58
CA PHE A 154 4.43 -13.00 -11.28
C PHE A 154 4.10 -11.82 -10.35
N VAL A 155 3.44 -12.09 -9.21
CA VAL A 155 3.05 -11.07 -8.24
C VAL A 155 4.29 -10.36 -7.66
N THR A 156 5.32 -11.13 -7.29
CA THR A 156 6.57 -10.57 -6.77
C THR A 156 7.26 -9.64 -7.78
N LYS A 157 7.21 -9.97 -9.07
CA LYS A 157 7.73 -9.10 -10.15
C LYS A 157 6.93 -7.80 -10.29
N GLN A 158 5.62 -7.83 -10.03
CA GLN A 158 4.78 -6.62 -10.08
C GLN A 158 5.07 -5.67 -8.91
N ILE A 159 5.43 -6.20 -7.75
CA ILE A 159 5.76 -5.42 -6.54
C ILE A 159 7.18 -4.86 -6.59
N LYS A 160 8.15 -5.66 -7.02
CA LYS A 160 9.57 -5.26 -7.13
C LYS A 160 9.77 -4.45 -8.40
N ARG A 161 9.72 -3.15 -8.24
CA ARG A 161 10.15 -2.16 -9.22
C ARG A 161 11.46 -1.53 -8.82
#